data_456876216bc118b1a50101ca49e5a1f5
#
_entry.id   456876216bc118b1a50101ca49e5a1f5
#
_cell.length_a   1.000
_cell.length_b   1.000
_cell.length_c   1.000
_cell.angle_alpha   90.00
_cell.angle_beta   90.00
_cell.angle_gamma   90.00
#
_symmetry.space_group_name_H-M   'P 1'
#
loop_
_entity.id
_entity.type
_entity.pdbx_description
1 polymer ?
#
loop_
_entity_poly.entity_id
_entity_poly.type
_entity_poly.pdbx_seq_one_letter_code
_entity_poly.pdbx_strand_id
1 'polypeptide(L)'
;MYGVFKMDSVIRFSDINQAKSFEFNLTLSSEKVSKLIARLDLVNLRKFSLIGKLSPLSSKEWSLTAELRATVKQKCVITFKPVQTVIDETINRTFSPLALQNASTDHSDDGISPVTFDDSLQEFSDEIDLAEIIFEELLLILPLYPKFEDAELGVYTVTEPGAEPLKNENLKPFAQLSELKEKLLKNK
;
A
#
# COMPACT_ATOMS: atom_id res chain seq x y z
N MET A 1 -24.23 -0.10 25.10
CA MET A 1 -22.98 -0.08 25.90
C MET A 1 -22.02 -1.00 25.16
N TYR A 2 -21.21 -0.43 24.27
CA TYR A 2 -20.33 -1.21 23.40
C TYR A 2 -19.07 -1.58 24.20
N GLY A 3 -18.87 -2.86 24.38
CA GLY A 3 -17.68 -3.38 25.05
C GLY A 3 -16.46 -3.16 24.15
N VAL A 4 -15.66 -2.16 24.47
CA VAL A 4 -14.33 -2.00 23.86
C VAL A 4 -13.48 -3.15 24.39
N PHE A 5 -13.44 -4.25 23.65
CA PHE A 5 -12.50 -5.32 23.97
C PHE A 5 -11.12 -4.89 23.47
N LYS A 6 -10.22 -4.70 24.41
CA LYS A 6 -8.79 -4.57 24.15
C LYS A 6 -8.33 -5.98 23.77
N MET A 7 -8.41 -6.31 22.50
CA MET A 7 -8.13 -7.65 22.00
C MET A 7 -6.67 -7.81 21.59
N ASP A 8 -6.21 -9.03 21.69
CA ASP A 8 -5.06 -9.49 20.92
C ASP A 8 -5.40 -9.40 19.42
N SER A 9 -4.42 -9.24 18.53
CA SER A 9 -4.70 -9.04 17.09
C SER A 9 -5.35 -10.25 16.42
N VAL A 10 -5.38 -11.40 17.07
CA VAL A 10 -5.94 -12.63 16.52
C VAL A 10 -7.39 -12.81 16.97
N ILE A 11 -8.29 -12.95 16.01
CA ILE A 11 -9.71 -13.28 16.22
C ILE A 11 -9.91 -14.73 15.80
N ARG A 12 -10.39 -15.57 16.72
CA ARG A 12 -10.78 -16.95 16.42
C ARG A 12 -12.28 -17.04 16.18
N PHE A 13 -12.68 -17.66 15.09
CA PHE A 13 -14.10 -17.82 14.77
C PHE A 13 -14.84 -18.70 15.77
N SER A 14 -14.13 -19.61 16.47
CA SER A 14 -14.69 -20.40 17.58
C SER A 14 -15.16 -19.53 18.75
N ASP A 15 -14.56 -18.38 18.95
CA ASP A 15 -14.80 -17.50 20.11
C ASP A 15 -15.90 -16.47 19.83
N ILE A 16 -16.38 -16.39 18.58
CA ILE A 16 -17.39 -15.44 18.14
C ILE A 16 -18.73 -16.16 17.92
N ASN A 17 -19.82 -15.48 18.31
CA ASN A 17 -21.15 -15.95 17.99
C ASN A 17 -21.42 -15.83 16.49
N GLN A 18 -21.48 -16.97 15.79
CA GLN A 18 -21.67 -17.03 14.34
C GLN A 18 -23.01 -16.45 13.83
N ALA A 19 -23.95 -16.15 14.71
CA ALA A 19 -25.23 -15.53 14.36
C ALA A 19 -25.25 -14.01 14.49
N LYS A 20 -24.19 -13.40 15.01
CA LYS A 20 -24.15 -11.95 15.30
C LYS A 20 -22.86 -11.32 14.80
N SER A 21 -22.99 -10.07 14.40
CA SER A 21 -21.82 -9.24 14.08
C SER A 21 -20.99 -8.96 15.33
N PHE A 22 -19.71 -8.96 15.16
CA PHE A 22 -18.72 -8.68 16.21
C PHE A 22 -18.01 -7.35 15.91
N GLU A 23 -18.17 -6.38 16.80
CA GLU A 23 -17.49 -5.08 16.70
C GLU A 23 -16.22 -5.11 17.55
N PHE A 24 -15.15 -4.53 17.03
CA PHE A 24 -13.87 -4.47 17.72
C PHE A 24 -13.21 -3.10 17.59
N ASN A 25 -12.36 -2.78 18.55
CA ASN A 25 -11.45 -1.64 18.51
C ASN A 25 -10.06 -2.14 18.92
N LEU A 26 -9.17 -2.22 17.94
CA LEU A 26 -7.82 -2.73 18.12
C LEU A 26 -6.84 -1.60 18.40
N THR A 27 -6.13 -1.74 19.50
CA THR A 27 -4.97 -0.93 19.82
C THR A 27 -3.75 -1.84 19.86
N LEU A 28 -2.76 -1.60 19.03
CA LEU A 28 -1.56 -2.43 18.99
C LEU A 28 -0.69 -2.21 20.24
N SER A 29 -0.12 -3.27 20.73
CA SER A 29 0.92 -3.21 21.77
C SER A 29 2.20 -2.58 21.20
N SER A 30 3.03 -2.01 22.07
CA SER A 30 4.32 -1.40 21.66
C SER A 30 5.21 -2.38 20.89
N GLU A 31 5.17 -3.67 21.24
CA GLU A 31 5.93 -4.70 20.54
C GLU A 31 5.44 -4.89 19.10
N LYS A 32 4.12 -4.99 18.89
CA LYS A 32 3.52 -5.14 17.55
C LYS A 32 3.76 -3.89 16.70
N VAL A 33 3.66 -2.70 17.28
CA VAL A 33 4.02 -1.44 16.61
C VAL A 33 5.49 -1.45 16.17
N SER A 34 6.42 -1.90 17.04
CA SER A 34 7.83 -2.00 16.69
C SER A 34 8.10 -3.00 15.56
N LYS A 35 7.38 -4.13 15.55
CA LYS A 35 7.46 -5.12 14.45
C LYS A 35 6.97 -4.53 13.13
N LEU A 36 5.84 -3.80 13.13
CA LEU A 36 5.34 -3.11 11.93
C LEU A 36 6.32 -2.06 11.42
N ILE A 37 6.89 -1.23 12.31
CA ILE A 37 7.90 -0.24 11.95
C ILE A 37 9.10 -0.91 11.27
N ALA A 38 9.59 -2.03 11.82
CA ALA A 38 10.73 -2.75 11.26
C ALA A 38 10.41 -3.41 9.91
N ARG A 39 9.23 -4.05 9.77
CA ARG A 39 8.81 -4.74 8.54
C ARG A 39 8.55 -3.76 7.38
N LEU A 40 8.04 -2.56 7.68
CA LEU A 40 7.70 -1.52 6.68
C LEU A 40 8.81 -0.47 6.48
N ASP A 41 9.97 -0.64 7.12
CA ASP A 41 11.08 0.33 7.12
C ASP A 41 10.64 1.77 7.45
N LEU A 42 9.79 1.91 8.47
CA LEU A 42 9.27 3.21 8.88
C LEU A 42 10.21 3.89 9.87
N VAL A 43 10.20 5.21 9.87
CA VAL A 43 10.85 6.01 10.93
C VAL A 43 10.00 6.01 12.19
N ASN A 44 8.67 6.07 12.04
CA ASN A 44 7.74 6.08 13.17
C ASN A 44 6.31 5.76 12.72
N LEU A 45 5.51 5.21 13.66
CA LEU A 45 4.08 4.98 13.54
C LEU A 45 3.39 5.51 14.79
N ARG A 46 2.44 6.41 14.64
CA ARG A 46 1.70 7.05 15.74
C ARG A 46 0.20 7.13 15.46
N LYS A 47 -0.59 7.38 16.49
CA LYS A 47 -2.04 7.55 16.43
C LYS A 47 -2.74 6.41 15.69
N PHE A 48 -2.21 5.20 15.89
CA PHE A 48 -2.77 4.01 15.29
C PHE A 48 -4.10 3.64 15.96
N SER A 49 -5.11 3.38 15.15
CA SER A 49 -6.36 2.76 15.58
C SER A 49 -6.97 1.98 14.43
N LEU A 50 -7.52 0.81 14.73
CA LEU A 50 -8.33 0.03 13.82
C LEU A 50 -9.67 -0.25 14.51
N ILE A 51 -10.74 0.32 13.98
CA ILE A 51 -12.10 0.12 14.46
C ILE A 51 -12.88 -0.57 13.38
N GLY A 52 -13.50 -1.69 13.70
CA GLY A 52 -14.18 -2.44 12.68
C GLY A 52 -15.24 -3.38 13.19
N LYS A 53 -15.85 -4.05 12.23
CA LYS A 53 -16.95 -4.99 12.41
C LYS A 53 -16.70 -6.22 11.55
N LEU A 54 -16.82 -7.38 12.17
CA LEU A 54 -16.85 -8.67 11.49
C LEU A 54 -18.29 -9.17 11.47
N SER A 55 -18.84 -9.38 10.27
CA SER A 55 -20.25 -9.76 10.09
C SER A 55 -20.34 -11.10 9.37
N PRO A 56 -21.14 -12.07 9.86
CA PRO A 56 -21.35 -13.30 9.13
C PRO A 56 -22.20 -13.04 7.88
N LEU A 57 -21.76 -13.55 6.74
CA LEU A 57 -22.52 -13.58 5.49
C LEU A 57 -23.23 -14.91 5.30
N SER A 58 -22.56 -16.00 5.68
CA SER A 58 -23.10 -17.35 5.70
C SER A 58 -22.48 -18.14 6.87
N SER A 59 -22.74 -19.45 6.93
CA SER A 59 -22.17 -20.32 7.99
C SER A 59 -20.65 -20.39 7.97
N LYS A 60 -20.00 -20.07 6.84
CA LYS A 60 -18.53 -20.12 6.66
C LYS A 60 -17.96 -18.88 5.99
N GLU A 61 -18.78 -17.87 5.74
CA GLU A 61 -18.35 -16.64 5.10
C GLU A 61 -18.54 -15.45 6.02
N TRP A 62 -17.53 -14.58 6.05
CA TRP A 62 -17.51 -13.42 6.91
C TRP A 62 -17.04 -12.19 6.15
N SER A 63 -17.66 -11.06 6.44
CA SER A 63 -17.24 -9.75 5.94
C SER A 63 -16.60 -8.95 7.06
N LEU A 64 -15.39 -8.48 6.82
CA LEU A 64 -14.66 -7.53 7.64
C LEU A 64 -14.80 -6.15 7.01
N THR A 65 -15.31 -5.19 7.78
CA THR A 65 -15.26 -3.76 7.44
C THR A 65 -14.60 -3.03 8.59
N ALA A 66 -13.52 -2.31 8.33
CA ALA A 66 -12.77 -1.61 9.37
C ALA A 66 -12.22 -0.27 8.88
N GLU A 67 -12.15 0.70 9.78
CA GLU A 67 -11.48 1.99 9.57
C GLU A 67 -10.08 1.94 10.15
N LEU A 68 -9.09 2.11 9.31
CA LEU A 68 -7.67 2.20 9.66
C LEU A 68 -7.24 3.65 9.70
N ARG A 69 -6.83 4.13 10.88
CA ARG A 69 -6.26 5.45 11.06
C ARG A 69 -4.85 5.35 11.62
N ALA A 70 -3.91 6.06 11.00
CA ALA A 70 -2.54 6.08 11.45
C ALA A 70 -1.81 7.35 10.99
N THR A 71 -0.75 7.72 11.70
CA THR A 71 0.22 8.72 11.26
C THR A 71 1.57 8.06 11.13
N VAL A 72 2.09 7.99 9.92
CA VAL A 72 3.32 7.30 9.56
C VAL A 72 4.41 8.32 9.21
N LYS A 73 5.66 8.02 9.54
CA LYS A 73 6.83 8.76 9.06
C LYS A 73 7.75 7.81 8.30
N GLN A 74 8.07 8.18 7.05
CA GLN A 74 9.01 7.50 6.17
C GLN A 74 10.19 8.42 5.86
N LYS A 75 11.33 7.88 5.41
CA LYS A 75 12.46 8.68 4.94
C LYS A 75 12.20 9.19 3.52
N CYS A 76 12.36 10.49 3.30
CA CYS A 76 12.36 11.03 1.94
C CYS A 76 13.47 10.38 1.10
N VAL A 77 13.15 9.88 -0.09
CA VAL A 77 14.12 9.21 -0.96
C VAL A 77 15.22 10.15 -1.49
N ILE A 78 15.00 11.47 -1.44
CA ILE A 78 15.95 12.47 -1.93
C ILE A 78 16.75 13.07 -0.79
N THR A 79 16.08 13.54 0.26
CA THR A 79 16.69 14.33 1.33
C THR A 79 16.98 13.55 2.59
N PHE A 80 16.49 12.32 2.69
CA PHE A 80 16.53 11.44 3.88
C PHE A 80 15.85 12.02 5.13
N LYS A 81 15.21 13.18 5.03
CA LYS A 81 14.42 13.77 6.10
C LYS A 81 13.10 13.01 6.27
N PRO A 82 12.52 12.96 7.49
CA PRO A 82 11.26 12.24 7.73
C PRO A 82 10.08 12.96 7.07
N VAL A 83 9.36 12.28 6.20
CA VAL A 83 8.08 12.70 5.58
C VAL A 83 6.95 12.09 6.37
N GLN A 84 5.92 12.88 6.69
CA GLN A 84 4.74 12.40 7.42
C GLN A 84 3.60 12.17 6.46
N THR A 85 2.98 10.98 6.55
CA THR A 85 1.75 10.61 5.86
C THR A 85 0.66 10.33 6.88
N VAL A 86 -0.52 10.90 6.69
CA VAL A 86 -1.72 10.61 7.48
C VAL A 86 -2.56 9.63 6.70
N ILE A 87 -2.93 8.54 7.33
CA ILE A 87 -3.74 7.46 6.78
C ILE A 87 -5.11 7.51 7.43
N ASP A 88 -6.16 7.47 6.62
CA ASP A 88 -7.56 7.34 7.03
C ASP A 88 -8.28 6.55 5.92
N GLU A 89 -8.30 5.22 6.06
CA GLU A 89 -8.73 4.30 5.02
C GLU A 89 -9.72 3.27 5.54
N THR A 90 -10.61 2.83 4.65
CA THR A 90 -11.58 1.79 4.95
C THR A 90 -11.16 0.47 4.33
N ILE A 91 -10.98 -0.53 5.18
CA ILE A 91 -10.63 -1.90 4.81
C ILE A 91 -11.93 -2.69 4.63
N ASN A 92 -12.09 -3.34 3.49
CA ASN A 92 -13.16 -4.29 3.22
C ASN A 92 -12.55 -5.60 2.75
N ARG A 93 -12.83 -6.69 3.48
CA ARG A 93 -12.37 -8.06 3.17
C ARG A 93 -13.50 -9.05 3.36
N THR A 94 -13.56 -10.03 2.49
CA THR A 94 -14.50 -11.16 2.62
C THR A 94 -13.71 -12.45 2.77
N PHE A 95 -13.99 -13.19 3.83
CA PHE A 95 -13.38 -14.48 4.11
C PHE A 95 -14.33 -15.57 3.66
N SER A 96 -13.89 -16.42 2.72
CA SER A 96 -14.68 -17.50 2.16
C SER A 96 -13.81 -18.74 1.93
N PRO A 97 -14.30 -19.95 2.24
CA PRO A 97 -13.61 -21.18 1.90
C PRO A 97 -13.55 -21.44 0.39
N LEU A 98 -14.33 -20.69 -0.39
CA LEU A 98 -14.41 -20.81 -1.84
C LEU A 98 -13.52 -19.82 -2.60
N ALA A 99 -12.76 -18.97 -1.90
CA ALA A 99 -11.94 -17.95 -2.52
C ALA A 99 -10.94 -18.52 -3.54
N LEU A 100 -10.41 -19.71 -3.29
CA LEU A 100 -9.50 -20.40 -4.21
C LEU A 100 -10.21 -21.22 -5.30
N GLN A 101 -11.49 -21.59 -5.12
CA GLN A 101 -12.20 -22.42 -6.08
C GLN A 101 -12.73 -21.60 -7.26
N ASN A 102 -13.09 -20.35 -7.05
CA ASN A 102 -13.56 -19.45 -8.11
C ASN A 102 -12.47 -18.99 -9.07
N ALA A 103 -11.21 -19.15 -8.71
CA ALA A 103 -10.07 -18.92 -9.60
C ALA A 103 -9.90 -20.02 -10.66
N SER A 104 -10.65 -21.11 -10.61
CA SER A 104 -10.36 -22.34 -11.37
C SER A 104 -11.49 -22.87 -12.27
N THR A 105 -12.68 -22.29 -12.31
CA THR A 105 -13.87 -23.02 -12.84
C THR A 105 -14.69 -22.36 -13.93
N ASP A 106 -14.22 -21.37 -14.62
CA ASP A 106 -14.82 -21.03 -15.90
C ASP A 106 -13.97 -21.56 -17.05
N HIS A 107 -13.99 -22.88 -17.23
CA HIS A 107 -13.65 -23.51 -18.49
C HIS A 107 -14.83 -23.36 -19.45
N SER A 108 -14.99 -22.18 -20.03
CA SER A 108 -15.74 -22.08 -21.29
C SER A 108 -14.83 -22.62 -22.40
N ASP A 109 -15.38 -23.44 -23.27
CA ASP A 109 -14.73 -24.22 -24.34
C ASP A 109 -14.03 -23.35 -25.43
N ASP A 110 -13.99 -22.03 -25.28
CA ASP A 110 -13.42 -21.03 -26.17
C ASP A 110 -12.11 -20.36 -25.67
N GLY A 111 -11.41 -21.02 -24.78
CA GLY A 111 -9.94 -20.88 -24.65
C GLY A 111 -9.37 -19.64 -23.99
N ILE A 112 -10.09 -18.56 -23.69
CA ILE A 112 -9.58 -17.39 -22.97
C ILE A 112 -10.71 -16.73 -22.18
N SER A 113 -11.04 -17.23 -21.00
CA SER A 113 -11.83 -16.47 -20.03
C SER A 113 -10.91 -15.58 -19.21
N PRO A 114 -11.15 -14.26 -19.11
CA PRO A 114 -10.41 -13.44 -18.17
C PRO A 114 -10.74 -13.93 -16.76
N VAL A 115 -9.74 -14.43 -16.06
CA VAL A 115 -9.85 -14.77 -14.65
C VAL A 115 -9.96 -13.43 -13.91
N THR A 116 -11.18 -13.06 -13.54
CA THR A 116 -11.41 -11.92 -12.65
C THR A 116 -11.12 -12.37 -11.24
N PHE A 117 -9.95 -12.01 -10.73
CA PHE A 117 -9.65 -12.14 -9.30
C PHE A 117 -10.43 -11.06 -8.56
N ASP A 118 -11.24 -11.46 -7.60
CA ASP A 118 -11.80 -10.53 -6.63
C ASP A 118 -10.80 -10.39 -5.47
N ASP A 119 -10.03 -9.32 -5.49
CA ASP A 119 -8.98 -9.05 -4.51
C ASP A 119 -9.52 -8.86 -3.07
N SER A 120 -10.83 -8.70 -2.92
CA SER A 120 -11.50 -8.64 -1.61
C SER A 120 -11.71 -10.00 -0.97
N LEU A 121 -11.62 -11.10 -1.75
CA LEU A 121 -11.80 -12.45 -1.27
C LEU A 121 -10.52 -13.01 -0.66
N GLN A 122 -10.61 -13.46 0.57
CA GLN A 122 -9.52 -14.12 1.29
C GLN A 122 -9.94 -15.53 1.70
N GLU A 123 -8.98 -16.46 1.73
CA GLU A 123 -9.26 -17.82 2.20
C GLU A 123 -9.74 -17.79 3.65
N PHE A 124 -10.83 -18.52 3.92
CA PHE A 124 -11.33 -18.69 5.27
C PHE A 124 -10.39 -19.59 6.06
N SER A 125 -9.89 -19.06 7.16
CA SER A 125 -9.12 -19.77 8.17
C SER A 125 -9.91 -19.80 9.49
N ASP A 126 -9.58 -20.70 10.40
CA ASP A 126 -10.20 -20.74 11.73
C ASP A 126 -9.89 -19.51 12.58
N GLU A 127 -8.92 -18.73 12.17
CA GLU A 127 -8.52 -17.49 12.82
C GLU A 127 -8.13 -16.40 11.80
N ILE A 128 -8.33 -15.13 12.19
CA ILE A 128 -7.91 -13.94 11.45
C ILE A 128 -6.88 -13.20 12.29
N ASP A 129 -5.68 -12.97 11.73
CA ASP A 129 -4.73 -12.04 12.34
C ASP A 129 -4.88 -10.63 11.77
N LEU A 130 -5.51 -9.76 12.53
CA LEU A 130 -5.68 -8.35 12.17
C LEU A 130 -4.34 -7.62 12.01
N ALA A 131 -3.25 -8.08 12.63
CA ALA A 131 -1.95 -7.44 12.48
C ALA A 131 -1.36 -7.69 11.08
N GLU A 132 -1.59 -8.86 10.50
CA GLU A 132 -1.18 -9.14 9.11
C GLU A 132 -2.02 -8.34 8.12
N ILE A 133 -3.34 -8.25 8.31
CA ILE A 133 -4.20 -7.40 7.47
C ILE A 133 -3.74 -5.94 7.52
N ILE A 134 -3.43 -5.41 8.71
CA ILE A 134 -2.90 -4.06 8.86
C ILE A 134 -1.58 -3.89 8.12
N PHE A 135 -0.69 -4.88 8.21
CA PHE A 135 0.59 -4.84 7.51
C PHE A 135 0.39 -4.77 5.98
N GLU A 136 -0.48 -5.61 5.44
CA GLU A 136 -0.81 -5.64 4.01
C GLU A 136 -1.41 -4.30 3.56
N GLU A 137 -2.39 -3.76 4.28
CA GLU A 137 -3.03 -2.49 3.94
C GLU A 137 -2.03 -1.33 4.01
N LEU A 138 -1.22 -1.25 5.06
CA LEU A 138 -0.18 -0.23 5.17
C LEU A 138 0.83 -0.32 4.02
N LEU A 139 1.20 -1.54 3.61
CA LEU A 139 2.12 -1.77 2.50
C LEU A 139 1.54 -1.26 1.17
N LEU A 140 0.23 -1.40 0.95
CA LEU A 140 -0.44 -0.95 -0.26
C LEU A 140 -0.68 0.57 -0.29
N ILE A 141 -0.99 1.17 0.86
CA ILE A 141 -1.33 2.60 0.97
C ILE A 141 -0.08 3.48 1.00
N LEU A 142 1.00 3.00 1.62
CA LEU A 142 2.21 3.80 1.79
C LEU A 142 2.90 4.07 0.45
N PRO A 143 3.33 5.33 0.20
CA PRO A 143 4.07 5.64 -1.02
C PRO A 143 5.41 4.88 -1.04
N LEU A 144 5.69 4.20 -2.16
CA LEU A 144 6.97 3.53 -2.42
C LEU A 144 8.14 4.51 -2.40
N TYR A 145 7.92 5.74 -2.84
CA TYR A 145 8.92 6.81 -2.94
C TYR A 145 8.45 8.05 -2.19
N PRO A 146 8.48 8.02 -0.84
CA PRO A 146 8.08 9.18 -0.05
C PRO A 146 9.01 10.36 -0.34
N LYS A 147 8.41 11.50 -0.69
CA LYS A 147 9.14 12.69 -1.13
C LYS A 147 8.52 13.94 -0.50
N PHE A 148 9.35 14.88 -0.05
CA PHE A 148 8.90 16.23 0.25
C PHE A 148 8.49 16.96 -1.04
N GLU A 149 7.49 17.82 -0.96
CA GLU A 149 6.99 18.61 -2.09
C GLU A 149 8.12 19.39 -2.80
N ASP A 150 9.01 20.01 -2.01
CA ASP A 150 10.14 20.83 -2.49
C ASP A 150 11.44 20.05 -2.69
N ALA A 151 11.44 18.73 -2.56
CA ALA A 151 12.64 17.95 -2.74
C ALA A 151 12.91 17.74 -4.23
N GLU A 152 14.01 18.28 -4.73
CA GLU A 152 14.48 18.08 -6.08
C GLU A 152 15.79 17.28 -6.08
N LEU A 153 15.88 16.29 -6.98
CA LEU A 153 17.17 15.70 -7.34
C LEU A 153 17.88 16.74 -8.21
N GLY A 154 18.92 17.39 -7.66
CA GLY A 154 19.76 18.27 -8.44
C GLY A 154 20.30 17.56 -9.69
N VAL A 155 20.82 18.34 -10.62
CA VAL A 155 21.47 17.77 -11.82
C VAL A 155 22.73 17.02 -11.37
N TYR A 156 22.70 15.69 -11.48
CA TYR A 156 23.86 14.86 -11.22
C TYR A 156 24.40 14.33 -12.55
N THR A 157 25.60 14.77 -12.89
CA THR A 157 26.28 14.36 -14.13
C THR A 157 27.53 13.56 -13.78
N VAL A 158 27.61 12.32 -14.27
CA VAL A 158 28.82 11.51 -14.17
C VAL A 158 29.51 11.54 -15.52
N THR A 159 30.77 11.96 -15.54
CA THR A 159 31.60 11.93 -16.76
C THR A 159 32.90 11.18 -16.47
N GLU A 160 33.50 10.62 -17.51
CA GLU A 160 34.85 10.08 -17.41
C GLU A 160 35.87 11.20 -17.09
N PRO A 161 36.98 10.88 -16.41
CA PRO A 161 38.02 11.86 -16.15
C PRO A 161 38.53 12.51 -17.43
N GLY A 162 38.32 13.83 -17.58
CA GLY A 162 38.73 14.61 -18.77
C GLY A 162 37.64 14.79 -19.83
N ALA A 163 36.46 14.21 -19.69
CA ALA A 163 35.33 14.47 -20.58
C ALA A 163 34.48 15.65 -20.09
N GLU A 164 33.96 16.47 -21.01
CA GLU A 164 33.03 17.53 -20.67
C GLU A 164 31.65 16.94 -20.29
N PRO A 165 30.98 17.49 -19.25
CA PRO A 165 29.66 17.02 -18.87
C PRO A 165 28.62 17.28 -19.97
N LEU A 166 27.86 16.24 -20.32
CA LEU A 166 26.78 16.35 -21.27
C LEU A 166 25.66 17.23 -20.70
N LYS A 167 25.43 18.38 -21.33
CA LYS A 167 24.33 19.28 -20.99
C LYS A 167 23.04 18.79 -21.68
N ASN A 168 21.91 18.93 -21.02
CA ASN A 168 20.57 18.52 -21.57
C ASN A 168 20.25 19.19 -22.91
N GLU A 169 20.85 20.35 -23.19
CA GLU A 169 20.74 21.08 -24.47
C GLU A 169 21.37 20.29 -25.61
N ASN A 170 22.51 19.61 -25.34
CA ASN A 170 23.27 18.83 -26.33
C ASN A 170 22.62 17.42 -26.56
N LEU A 171 21.72 16.98 -25.71
CA LEU A 171 21.06 15.69 -25.82
C LEU A 171 19.80 15.75 -26.71
N LYS A 172 19.36 16.93 -27.13
CA LYS A 172 18.21 17.05 -28.04
C LYS A 172 18.62 16.59 -29.43
N PRO A 173 17.92 15.61 -30.06
CA PRO A 173 18.31 15.06 -31.37
C PRO A 173 18.47 16.09 -32.47
N PHE A 174 17.89 17.28 -32.28
CA PHE A 174 17.90 18.39 -33.25
C PHE A 174 18.64 19.64 -32.76
N ALA A 175 19.49 19.52 -31.73
CA ALA A 175 20.23 20.68 -31.20
C ALA A 175 21.10 21.33 -32.28
N GLN A 176 21.68 20.54 -33.18
CA GLN A 176 22.51 21.02 -34.28
C GLN A 176 21.72 21.81 -35.35
N LEU A 177 20.40 21.62 -35.44
CA LEU A 177 19.57 22.38 -36.38
C LEU A 177 19.34 23.83 -35.93
N SER A 178 19.53 24.15 -34.67
CA SER A 178 19.46 25.53 -34.18
C SER A 178 20.61 26.40 -34.73
N GLU A 179 21.80 25.83 -34.83
CA GLU A 179 22.95 26.53 -35.44
C GLU A 179 22.75 26.74 -36.95
N LEU A 180 22.16 25.78 -37.63
CA LEU A 180 21.86 25.91 -39.06
C LEU A 180 20.80 26.99 -39.32
N LYS A 181 19.78 27.07 -38.45
CA LYS A 181 18.77 28.13 -38.52
C LYS A 181 19.38 29.53 -38.32
N GLU A 182 20.31 29.70 -37.37
CA GLU A 182 21.00 30.98 -37.18
C GLU A 182 21.86 31.35 -38.34
N LYS A 183 22.61 30.42 -38.98
CA LYS A 183 23.41 30.64 -40.16
C LYS A 183 22.55 31.05 -41.35
N LEU A 184 21.37 30.44 -41.56
CA LEU A 184 20.43 30.79 -42.64
C LEU A 184 19.82 32.19 -42.44
N LEU A 185 19.58 32.62 -41.19
CA LEU A 185 19.05 33.95 -40.86
C LEU A 185 20.09 35.07 -41.00
N LYS A 186 21.38 34.78 -40.86
CA LYS A 186 22.49 35.75 -41.03
C LYS A 186 22.89 35.96 -42.48
N ASN A 187 22.47 35.10 -43.40
CA ASN A 187 22.77 35.18 -44.85
C ASN A 187 21.63 35.80 -45.65
N LYS A 188 20.69 36.46 -45.02
CA LYS A 188 19.60 37.20 -45.64
C LYS A 188 19.67 38.67 -45.23
#